data_1b33b844273d8610b12082caa7292890
#
_entry.id   1b33b844273d8610b12082caa7292890
#
_cell.length_a   1.000
_cell.length_b   1.000
_cell.length_c   1.000
_cell.angle_alpha   90.00
_cell.angle_beta   90.00
_cell.angle_gamma   90.00
#
_symmetry.space_group_name_H-M   'P 1'
#
loop_
_entity.id
_entity.type
_entity.pdbx_description
1 polymer ?
#
loop_
_entity_poly.entity_id
_entity_poly.type
_entity_poly.pdbx_seq_one_letter_code
_entity_poly.pdbx_strand_id
1 'polypeptide(L)'
;MSPSTATFIPTRNPAPALPVVEQSRESRAATFMIAAALLDYPGQEWDDILTEVASTLAQLPAEAAAEFSQFLDWAGERSRREVEEAYVETFDQKRRCCLELTYYATGDTRQRGIALTIVRDLYAAVGWQLDNDQLPDYLPNILELAARTEGEEHELVESMLASHREGIEILHAALLSLSSPWAHVVAALRMALPEVCLLY
;
A
#
# COMPACT_ATOMS: atom_id res chain seq x y z
N MET A 1 29.58 -24.32 -20.08
CA MET A 1 28.23 -23.78 -20.34
C MET A 1 27.83 -22.97 -19.11
N SER A 2 27.96 -21.64 -19.18
CA SER A 2 27.64 -20.74 -18.07
C SER A 2 26.13 -20.48 -18.09
N PRO A 3 25.42 -20.45 -16.93
CA PRO A 3 24.02 -20.09 -16.88
C PRO A 3 23.87 -18.60 -17.18
N SER A 4 23.04 -18.30 -18.19
CA SER A 4 22.62 -16.95 -18.54
C SER A 4 21.79 -16.38 -17.38
N THR A 5 22.33 -15.37 -16.71
CA THR A 5 21.61 -14.57 -15.74
C THR A 5 20.63 -13.67 -16.50
N ALA A 6 19.37 -14.09 -16.58
CA ALA A 6 18.32 -13.24 -17.12
C ALA A 6 18.14 -12.05 -16.18
N THR A 7 18.69 -10.90 -16.55
CA THR A 7 18.41 -9.63 -15.89
C THR A 7 16.96 -9.26 -16.18
N PHE A 8 16.10 -9.30 -15.14
CA PHE A 8 14.75 -8.80 -15.25
C PHE A 8 14.79 -7.29 -15.44
N ILE A 9 14.54 -6.84 -16.66
CA ILE A 9 14.27 -5.44 -16.96
C ILE A 9 12.76 -5.29 -16.89
N PRO A 10 12.21 -4.57 -15.88
CA PRO A 10 10.78 -4.31 -15.86
C PRO A 10 10.43 -3.51 -17.09
N THR A 11 9.62 -4.08 -17.97
CA THR A 11 8.99 -3.34 -19.07
C THR A 11 8.09 -2.30 -18.44
N ARG A 12 8.55 -1.07 -18.43
CA ARG A 12 7.88 0.11 -17.91
C ARG A 12 6.65 0.40 -18.78
N ASN A 13 5.52 -0.19 -18.42
CA ASN A 13 4.22 0.40 -18.79
C ASN A 13 3.86 1.29 -17.60
N PRO A 14 4.06 2.62 -17.68
CA PRO A 14 3.70 3.49 -16.57
C PRO A 14 2.19 3.36 -16.33
N ALA A 15 1.81 3.13 -15.08
CA ALA A 15 0.41 3.25 -14.69
C ALA A 15 -0.11 4.63 -15.12
N PRO A 16 -1.41 4.75 -15.45
CA PRO A 16 -1.99 6.04 -15.79
C PRO A 16 -1.62 7.09 -14.75
N ALA A 17 -1.20 8.28 -15.19
CA ALA A 17 -0.94 9.37 -14.29
C ALA A 17 -2.24 9.71 -13.54
N LEU A 18 -2.29 9.43 -12.25
CA LEU A 18 -3.38 9.88 -11.40
C LEU A 18 -3.01 11.26 -10.83
N PRO A 19 -3.96 12.20 -10.77
CA PRO A 19 -3.70 13.49 -10.15
C PRO A 19 -3.37 13.28 -8.67
N VAL A 20 -2.40 14.04 -8.17
CA VAL A 20 -2.26 14.24 -6.72
C VAL A 20 -3.42 15.13 -6.31
N VAL A 21 -4.25 14.66 -5.40
CA VAL A 21 -5.39 15.42 -4.90
C VAL A 21 -4.97 16.10 -3.61
N GLU A 22 -5.11 17.44 -3.56
CA GLU A 22 -4.84 18.18 -2.34
C GLU A 22 -5.83 17.75 -1.26
N GLN A 23 -5.33 17.24 -0.15
CA GLN A 23 -6.13 16.69 0.94
C GLN A 23 -5.75 17.33 2.27
N SER A 24 -6.74 17.52 3.15
CA SER A 24 -6.44 17.81 4.55
C SER A 24 -5.69 16.62 5.18
N ARG A 25 -4.98 16.89 6.28
CA ARG A 25 -4.29 15.82 7.01
C ARG A 25 -5.26 14.71 7.46
N GLU A 26 -6.42 15.10 7.98
CA GLU A 26 -7.45 14.14 8.43
C GLU A 26 -7.94 13.26 7.28
N SER A 27 -8.22 13.86 6.12
CA SER A 27 -8.64 13.13 4.93
C SER A 27 -7.56 12.18 4.43
N ARG A 28 -6.29 12.59 4.47
CA ARG A 28 -5.14 11.75 4.10
C ARG A 28 -4.97 10.60 5.07
N ALA A 29 -5.04 10.85 6.37
CA ALA A 29 -5.00 9.81 7.40
C ALA A 29 -6.13 8.80 7.23
N ALA A 30 -7.36 9.26 6.94
CA ALA A 30 -8.47 8.37 6.63
C ALA A 30 -8.21 7.52 5.37
N THR A 31 -7.64 8.12 4.30
CA THR A 31 -7.27 7.38 3.09
C THR A 31 -6.24 6.30 3.39
N PHE A 32 -5.21 6.61 4.19
CA PHE A 32 -4.19 5.63 4.60
C PHE A 32 -4.78 4.51 5.46
N MET A 33 -5.66 4.84 6.42
CA MET A 33 -6.30 3.85 7.28
C MET A 33 -7.20 2.91 6.47
N ILE A 34 -8.01 3.43 5.56
CA ILE A 34 -8.85 2.63 4.67
C ILE A 34 -7.99 1.73 3.78
N ALA A 35 -6.94 2.28 3.17
CA ALA A 35 -6.05 1.50 2.33
C ALA A 35 -5.32 0.40 3.14
N ALA A 36 -4.90 0.69 4.38
CA ALA A 36 -4.32 -0.31 5.28
C ALA A 36 -5.29 -1.47 5.53
N ALA A 37 -6.53 -1.15 5.92
CA ALA A 37 -7.55 -2.16 6.22
C ALA A 37 -7.95 -3.02 5.01
N LEU A 38 -8.01 -2.42 3.80
CA LEU A 38 -8.40 -3.13 2.58
C LEU A 38 -7.24 -3.89 1.90
N LEU A 39 -5.99 -3.53 2.19
CA LEU A 39 -4.79 -4.23 1.72
C LEU A 39 -4.32 -5.32 2.68
N ASP A 40 -4.86 -5.38 3.88
CA ASP A 40 -4.61 -6.48 4.80
C ASP A 40 -5.45 -7.71 4.46
N TYR A 41 -5.06 -8.86 5.02
CA TYR A 41 -5.78 -10.12 4.78
C TYR A 41 -7.22 -10.03 5.31
N PRO A 42 -8.25 -10.40 4.50
CA PRO A 42 -9.66 -10.30 4.87
C PRO A 42 -10.01 -11.31 5.97
N GLY A 43 -9.83 -10.90 7.23
CA GLY A 43 -10.06 -11.70 8.42
C GLY A 43 -11.54 -11.83 8.82
N GLN A 44 -11.77 -12.22 10.09
CA GLN A 44 -13.12 -12.44 10.61
C GLN A 44 -13.97 -11.16 10.69
N GLU A 45 -13.32 -10.00 10.82
CA GLU A 45 -13.95 -8.68 10.94
C GLU A 45 -14.19 -8.00 9.58
N TRP A 46 -14.05 -8.75 8.47
CA TRP A 46 -14.10 -8.20 7.12
C TRP A 46 -15.39 -7.43 6.82
N ASP A 47 -16.55 -7.97 7.19
CA ASP A 47 -17.85 -7.33 6.93
C ASP A 47 -18.01 -6.03 7.72
N ASP A 48 -17.48 -5.99 8.95
CA ASP A 48 -17.46 -4.78 9.78
C ASP A 48 -16.52 -3.72 9.16
N ILE A 49 -15.36 -4.14 8.67
CA ILE A 49 -14.40 -3.27 7.96
C ILE A 49 -15.06 -2.63 6.73
N LEU A 50 -15.73 -3.42 5.88
CA LEU A 50 -16.41 -2.88 4.70
C LEU A 50 -17.48 -1.85 5.08
N THR A 51 -18.24 -2.11 6.15
CA THR A 51 -19.28 -1.20 6.67
C THR A 51 -18.66 0.10 7.16
N GLU A 52 -17.58 0.04 7.93
CA GLU A 52 -16.87 1.21 8.45
C GLU A 52 -16.25 2.04 7.31
N VAL A 53 -15.60 1.39 6.35
CA VAL A 53 -15.05 2.05 5.16
C VAL A 53 -16.16 2.78 4.40
N ALA A 54 -17.29 2.11 4.12
CA ALA A 54 -18.41 2.73 3.40
C ALA A 54 -18.92 4.00 4.11
N SER A 55 -18.99 3.99 5.44
CA SER A 55 -19.43 5.15 6.24
C SER A 55 -18.44 6.32 6.21
N THR A 56 -17.17 6.05 5.95
CA THR A 56 -16.08 7.03 5.99
C THR A 56 -15.86 7.71 4.63
N LEU A 57 -16.33 7.14 3.52
CA LEU A 57 -16.07 7.64 2.17
C LEU A 57 -16.48 9.11 1.97
N ALA A 58 -17.55 9.57 2.62
CA ALA A 58 -18.02 10.95 2.52
C ALA A 58 -17.02 11.99 3.07
N GLN A 59 -16.00 11.57 3.83
CA GLN A 59 -14.97 12.42 4.40
C GLN A 59 -13.74 12.55 3.49
N LEU A 60 -13.69 11.78 2.42
CA LEU A 60 -12.59 11.73 1.46
C LEU A 60 -12.84 12.66 0.27
N PRO A 61 -11.78 13.04 -0.48
CA PRO A 61 -11.93 13.62 -1.80
C PRO A 61 -12.74 12.70 -2.72
N ALA A 62 -13.55 13.30 -3.59
CA ALA A 62 -14.48 12.57 -4.45
C ALA A 62 -13.77 11.51 -5.31
N GLU A 63 -12.56 11.81 -5.79
CA GLU A 63 -11.75 10.93 -6.62
C GLU A 63 -11.30 9.69 -5.84
N ALA A 64 -10.80 9.87 -4.63
CA ALA A 64 -10.38 8.75 -3.78
C ALA A 64 -11.58 7.92 -3.30
N ALA A 65 -12.68 8.58 -2.93
CA ALA A 65 -13.93 7.91 -2.57
C ALA A 65 -14.49 7.06 -3.71
N ALA A 66 -14.43 7.56 -4.96
CA ALA A 66 -14.87 6.82 -6.14
C ALA A 66 -14.05 5.54 -6.35
N GLU A 67 -12.74 5.59 -6.18
CA GLU A 67 -11.89 4.41 -6.28
C GLU A 67 -12.20 3.39 -5.18
N PHE A 68 -12.31 3.79 -3.94
CA PHE A 68 -12.72 2.87 -2.86
C PHE A 68 -14.12 2.28 -3.09
N SER A 69 -15.07 3.06 -3.62
CA SER A 69 -16.40 2.56 -3.95
C SER A 69 -16.36 1.42 -4.97
N GLN A 70 -15.50 1.50 -5.99
CA GLN A 70 -15.32 0.42 -6.96
C GLN A 70 -14.86 -0.89 -6.29
N PHE A 71 -13.96 -0.77 -5.32
CA PHE A 71 -13.52 -1.95 -4.56
C PHE A 71 -14.64 -2.49 -3.66
N LEU A 72 -15.37 -1.62 -2.96
CA LEU A 72 -16.48 -2.01 -2.09
C LEU A 72 -17.61 -2.69 -2.87
N ASP A 73 -17.96 -2.20 -4.07
CA ASP A 73 -18.96 -2.81 -4.94
C ASP A 73 -18.53 -4.24 -5.30
N TRP A 74 -17.26 -4.42 -5.69
CA TRP A 74 -16.71 -5.73 -5.99
C TRP A 74 -16.72 -6.66 -4.77
N ALA A 75 -16.31 -6.18 -3.60
CA ALA A 75 -16.24 -6.97 -2.37
C ALA A 75 -17.64 -7.34 -1.84
N GLY A 76 -18.59 -6.40 -1.91
CA GLY A 76 -19.96 -6.60 -1.42
C GLY A 76 -20.78 -7.62 -2.20
N GLU A 77 -20.39 -7.93 -3.43
CA GLU A 77 -21.00 -9.00 -4.25
C GLU A 77 -20.47 -10.41 -3.94
N ARG A 78 -19.51 -10.54 -3.00
CA ARG A 78 -18.77 -11.77 -2.73
C ARG A 78 -18.84 -12.15 -1.26
N SER A 79 -18.79 -13.45 -1.02
CA SER A 79 -18.56 -13.95 0.33
C SER A 79 -17.12 -13.65 0.77
N ARG A 80 -16.89 -13.50 2.07
CA ARG A 80 -15.55 -13.33 2.63
C ARG A 80 -14.57 -14.36 2.09
N ARG A 81 -14.98 -15.63 1.98
CA ARG A 81 -14.13 -16.71 1.47
C ARG A 81 -13.66 -16.47 0.03
N GLU A 82 -14.53 -15.97 -0.84
CA GLU A 82 -14.16 -15.64 -2.22
C GLU A 82 -13.18 -14.47 -2.26
N VAL A 83 -13.31 -13.52 -1.33
CA VAL A 83 -12.33 -12.43 -1.19
C VAL A 83 -10.99 -12.94 -0.65
N GLU A 84 -10.98 -13.83 0.36
CA GLU A 84 -9.78 -14.50 0.87
C GLU A 84 -9.04 -15.25 -0.24
N GLU A 85 -9.76 -16.04 -1.05
CA GLU A 85 -9.18 -16.78 -2.18
C GLU A 85 -8.56 -15.82 -3.23
N ALA A 86 -9.27 -14.75 -3.57
CA ALA A 86 -8.77 -13.73 -4.49
C ALA A 86 -7.55 -12.96 -3.93
N TYR A 87 -7.52 -12.70 -2.61
CA TYR A 87 -6.39 -12.09 -1.94
C TYR A 87 -5.13 -12.96 -2.06
N VAL A 88 -5.23 -14.24 -1.68
CA VAL A 88 -4.12 -15.19 -1.78
C VAL A 88 -3.63 -15.32 -3.22
N GLU A 89 -4.55 -15.42 -4.19
CA GLU A 89 -4.18 -15.47 -5.61
C GLU A 89 -3.43 -14.21 -6.06
N THR A 90 -3.81 -13.04 -5.55
CA THR A 90 -3.24 -11.75 -5.95
C THR A 90 -1.90 -11.47 -5.25
N PHE A 91 -1.84 -11.58 -3.92
CA PHE A 91 -0.70 -11.11 -3.14
C PHE A 91 0.30 -12.21 -2.79
N ASP A 92 -0.16 -13.43 -2.46
CA ASP A 92 0.73 -14.50 -2.06
C ASP A 92 1.33 -15.25 -3.26
N GLN A 93 0.55 -15.42 -4.34
CA GLN A 93 0.99 -16.18 -5.51
C GLN A 93 1.68 -15.33 -6.58
N LYS A 94 1.53 -14.03 -6.56
CA LYS A 94 2.09 -13.12 -7.57
C LYS A 94 3.17 -12.21 -6.97
N ARG A 95 4.42 -12.61 -7.03
CA ARG A 95 5.57 -11.81 -6.53
C ARG A 95 5.58 -10.34 -6.95
N ARG A 96 4.95 -10.01 -8.08
CA ARG A 96 4.83 -8.63 -8.57
C ARG A 96 3.85 -7.77 -7.77
N CYS A 97 3.00 -8.40 -6.98
CA CYS A 97 1.98 -7.76 -6.17
C CYS A 97 2.28 -7.87 -4.67
N CYS A 98 3.53 -8.13 -4.29
CA CYS A 98 3.89 -8.23 -2.87
C CYS A 98 3.65 -6.88 -2.16
N LEU A 99 3.27 -6.96 -0.89
CA LEU A 99 2.98 -5.78 -0.07
C LEU A 99 4.18 -5.31 0.75
N GLU A 100 5.34 -5.91 0.55
CA GLU A 100 6.59 -5.51 1.19
C GLU A 100 7.29 -4.41 0.39
N LEU A 101 7.27 -3.19 0.88
CA LEU A 101 7.73 -2.00 0.16
C LEU A 101 9.21 -2.05 -0.23
N THR A 102 10.08 -2.56 0.66
CA THR A 102 11.52 -2.60 0.37
C THR A 102 11.88 -3.57 -0.75
N TYR A 103 11.00 -4.55 -1.03
CA TYR A 103 11.19 -5.53 -2.10
C TYR A 103 11.32 -4.87 -3.48
N TYR A 104 10.55 -3.83 -3.75
CA TYR A 104 10.57 -3.13 -5.04
C TYR A 104 11.91 -2.42 -5.32
N ALA A 105 12.56 -1.94 -4.27
CA ALA A 105 13.85 -1.24 -4.38
C ALA A 105 15.06 -2.19 -4.34
N THR A 106 14.98 -3.27 -3.55
CA THR A 106 16.13 -4.11 -3.21
C THR A 106 16.07 -5.53 -3.73
N GLY A 107 14.88 -6.02 -4.09
CA GLY A 107 14.64 -7.43 -4.39
C GLY A 107 15.06 -8.36 -3.23
N ASP A 108 15.30 -9.63 -3.52
CA ASP A 108 15.76 -10.63 -2.55
C ASP A 108 17.30 -10.56 -2.38
N THR A 109 17.85 -9.41 -2.02
CA THR A 109 19.28 -9.20 -1.84
C THR A 109 19.65 -8.93 -0.38
N ARG A 110 20.96 -8.91 -0.09
CA ARG A 110 21.47 -8.49 1.24
C ARG A 110 21.06 -7.06 1.61
N GLN A 111 20.84 -6.21 0.63
CA GLN A 111 20.39 -4.82 0.85
C GLN A 111 19.01 -4.76 1.49
N ARG A 112 18.15 -5.75 1.23
CA ARG A 112 16.85 -5.84 1.88
C ARG A 112 16.96 -5.93 3.40
N GLY A 113 17.92 -6.70 3.93
CA GLY A 113 18.14 -6.78 5.37
C GLY A 113 18.46 -5.42 6.00
N ILE A 114 19.25 -4.58 5.31
CA ILE A 114 19.57 -3.22 5.76
C ILE A 114 18.32 -2.34 5.69
N ALA A 115 17.56 -2.41 4.59
CA ALA A 115 16.34 -1.65 4.42
C ALA A 115 15.30 -1.99 5.51
N LEU A 116 15.12 -3.27 5.84
CA LEU A 116 14.24 -3.72 6.91
C LEU A 116 14.68 -3.18 8.30
N THR A 117 15.99 -3.08 8.53
CA THR A 117 16.50 -2.49 9.79
C THR A 117 16.14 -1.00 9.86
N ILE A 118 16.29 -0.26 8.77
CA ILE A 118 15.94 1.17 8.70
C ILE A 118 14.45 1.38 9.00
N VAL A 119 13.58 0.55 8.41
CA VAL A 119 12.14 0.64 8.68
C VAL A 119 11.81 0.30 10.14
N ARG A 120 12.47 -0.71 10.71
CA ARG A 120 12.31 -1.04 12.14
C ARG A 120 12.78 0.10 13.05
N ASP A 121 13.88 0.75 12.72
CA ASP A 121 14.39 1.89 13.45
C ASP A 121 13.42 3.08 13.38
N LEU A 122 12.72 3.26 12.24
CA LEU A 122 11.65 4.24 12.10
C LEU A 122 10.51 3.97 13.09
N TYR A 123 10.00 2.73 13.20
CA TYR A 123 8.96 2.38 14.19
C TYR A 123 9.41 2.72 15.62
N ALA A 124 10.65 2.38 15.96
CA ALA A 124 11.20 2.70 17.28
C ALA A 124 11.32 4.21 17.51
N ALA A 125 11.72 4.98 16.49
CA ALA A 125 11.87 6.43 16.57
C ALA A 125 10.53 7.16 16.80
N VAL A 126 9.43 6.62 16.27
CA VAL A 126 8.08 7.15 16.49
C VAL A 126 7.34 6.47 17.66
N GLY A 127 8.05 5.72 18.50
CA GLY A 127 7.52 5.11 19.72
C GLY A 127 6.59 3.91 19.51
N TRP A 128 6.61 3.29 18.31
CA TRP A 128 5.80 2.13 17.97
C TRP A 128 6.62 0.85 18.01
N GLN A 129 5.95 -0.25 18.33
CA GLN A 129 6.53 -1.59 18.33
C GLN A 129 5.72 -2.49 17.41
N LEU A 130 6.41 -3.20 16.52
CA LEU A 130 5.84 -4.26 15.72
C LEU A 130 5.84 -5.57 16.49
N ASP A 131 4.84 -6.39 16.27
CA ASP A 131 4.88 -7.78 16.71
C ASP A 131 6.05 -8.50 16.02
N ASN A 132 6.70 -9.41 16.76
CA ASN A 132 7.96 -10.04 16.35
C ASN A 132 7.84 -10.86 15.03
N ASP A 133 6.63 -11.26 14.66
CA ASP A 133 6.35 -12.08 13.48
C ASP A 133 6.00 -11.26 12.22
N GLN A 134 5.87 -9.93 12.34
CA GLN A 134 5.51 -9.06 11.22
C GLN A 134 6.75 -8.47 10.54
N LEU A 135 6.71 -8.40 9.20
CA LEU A 135 7.73 -7.71 8.43
C LEU A 135 7.53 -6.19 8.60
N PRO A 136 8.58 -5.44 8.94
CA PRO A 136 8.45 -4.01 9.20
C PRO A 136 8.06 -3.20 7.98
N ASP A 137 8.34 -3.69 6.77
CA ASP A 137 8.05 -3.05 5.49
C ASP A 137 6.70 -3.47 4.87
N TYR A 138 5.86 -4.15 5.63
CA TYR A 138 4.52 -4.52 5.19
C TYR A 138 3.65 -3.27 5.03
N LEU A 139 3.19 -3.03 3.81
CA LEU A 139 2.51 -1.77 3.42
C LEU A 139 1.33 -1.41 4.32
N PRO A 140 0.39 -2.33 4.66
CA PRO A 140 -0.71 -2.01 5.57
C PRO A 140 -0.24 -1.44 6.91
N ASN A 141 0.78 -2.01 7.53
CA ASN A 141 1.31 -1.54 8.81
C ASN A 141 1.92 -0.13 8.71
N ILE A 142 2.62 0.16 7.62
CA ILE A 142 3.22 1.48 7.39
C ILE A 142 2.13 2.52 7.15
N LEU A 143 1.06 2.17 6.44
CA LEU A 143 -0.08 3.06 6.21
C LEU A 143 -0.83 3.35 7.52
N GLU A 144 -1.03 2.34 8.37
CA GLU A 144 -1.60 2.54 9.70
C GLU A 144 -0.72 3.45 10.55
N LEU A 145 0.60 3.24 10.53
CA LEU A 145 1.56 4.10 11.22
C LEU A 145 1.45 5.55 10.73
N ALA A 146 1.42 5.77 9.41
CA ALA A 146 1.28 7.10 8.81
C ALA A 146 -0.05 7.77 9.18
N ALA A 147 -1.13 7.01 9.28
CA ALA A 147 -2.44 7.53 9.67
C ALA A 147 -2.50 7.96 11.14
N ARG A 148 -1.75 7.30 12.02
CA ARG A 148 -1.82 7.48 13.47
C ARG A 148 -0.74 8.38 14.07
N THR A 149 0.34 8.68 13.33
CA THR A 149 1.42 9.57 13.80
C THR A 149 1.10 11.04 13.58
N GLU A 150 1.71 11.91 14.36
CA GLU A 150 1.51 13.37 14.31
C GLU A 150 2.84 14.12 14.36
N GLY A 151 2.82 15.39 13.94
CA GLY A 151 3.99 16.28 14.03
C GLY A 151 5.22 15.74 13.30
N GLU A 152 6.39 15.81 13.92
CA GLU A 152 7.67 15.38 13.36
C GLU A 152 7.69 13.87 13.06
N GLU A 153 7.01 13.07 13.87
CA GLU A 153 6.89 11.63 13.66
C GLU A 153 6.15 11.31 12.35
N HIS A 154 5.06 12.02 12.08
CA HIS A 154 4.31 11.90 10.85
C HIS A 154 5.16 12.26 9.61
N GLU A 155 5.94 13.36 9.68
CA GLU A 155 6.83 13.77 8.60
C GLU A 155 7.87 12.70 8.26
N LEU A 156 8.40 11.99 9.28
CA LEU A 156 9.34 10.88 9.08
C LEU A 156 8.68 9.70 8.32
N VAL A 157 7.46 9.33 8.71
CA VAL A 157 6.73 8.23 8.08
C VAL A 157 6.30 8.60 6.66
N GLU A 158 5.81 9.82 6.43
CA GLU A 158 5.48 10.31 5.09
C GLU A 158 6.71 10.35 4.17
N SER A 159 7.87 10.79 4.69
CA SER A 159 9.13 10.78 3.93
C SER A 159 9.54 9.37 3.51
N MET A 160 9.35 8.39 4.39
CA MET A 160 9.57 6.98 4.07
C MET A 160 8.62 6.50 2.98
N LEU A 161 7.31 6.76 3.08
CA LEU A 161 6.33 6.43 2.03
C LEU A 161 6.67 7.09 0.69
N ALA A 162 7.03 8.38 0.71
CA ALA A 162 7.46 9.12 -0.49
C ALA A 162 8.68 8.47 -1.16
N SER A 163 9.66 8.03 -0.37
CA SER A 163 10.87 7.35 -0.90
C SER A 163 10.56 6.00 -1.56
N HIS A 164 9.44 5.36 -1.20
CA HIS A 164 8.98 4.08 -1.77
C HIS A 164 7.86 4.25 -2.80
N ARG A 165 7.55 5.48 -3.20
CA ARG A 165 6.47 5.77 -4.17
C ARG A 165 6.60 4.95 -5.45
N GLU A 166 7.82 4.80 -6.00
CA GLU A 166 8.04 4.01 -7.22
C GLU A 166 7.59 2.56 -7.04
N GLY A 167 7.81 1.96 -5.86
CA GLY A 167 7.35 0.61 -5.54
C GLY A 167 5.82 0.51 -5.55
N ILE A 168 5.13 1.50 -4.99
CA ILE A 168 3.65 1.58 -5.00
C ILE A 168 3.13 1.77 -6.43
N GLU A 169 3.81 2.55 -7.29
CA GLU A 169 3.47 2.69 -8.70
C GLU A 169 3.62 1.35 -9.46
N ILE A 170 4.68 0.58 -9.17
CA ILE A 170 4.90 -0.75 -9.77
C ILE A 170 3.80 -1.71 -9.30
N LEU A 171 3.46 -1.71 -8.02
CA LEU A 171 2.37 -2.51 -7.45
C LEU A 171 1.04 -2.19 -8.17
N HIS A 172 0.70 -0.92 -8.30
CA HIS A 172 -0.53 -0.50 -8.99
C HIS A 172 -0.57 -1.00 -10.44
N ALA A 173 0.52 -0.81 -11.18
CA ALA A 173 0.61 -1.29 -12.56
C ALA A 173 0.47 -2.82 -12.67
N ALA A 174 1.03 -3.56 -11.71
CA ALA A 174 0.88 -5.01 -11.65
C ALA A 174 -0.57 -5.42 -11.38
N LEU A 175 -1.25 -4.79 -10.42
CA LEU A 175 -2.66 -5.04 -10.10
C LEU A 175 -3.57 -4.73 -11.29
N LEU A 176 -3.35 -3.61 -11.98
CA LEU A 176 -4.09 -3.27 -13.21
C LEU A 176 -3.90 -4.34 -14.29
N SER A 177 -2.68 -4.84 -14.48
CA SER A 177 -2.39 -5.88 -15.48
C SER A 177 -3.10 -7.21 -15.22
N LEU A 178 -3.49 -7.44 -13.96
CA LEU A 178 -4.23 -8.62 -13.50
C LEU A 178 -5.74 -8.37 -13.45
N SER A 179 -6.20 -7.16 -13.77
CA SER A 179 -7.59 -6.72 -13.53
C SER A 179 -8.03 -6.96 -12.06
N SER A 180 -7.08 -6.81 -11.14
CA SER A 180 -7.33 -7.03 -9.71
C SER A 180 -8.12 -5.85 -9.13
N PRO A 181 -9.17 -6.09 -8.32
CA PRO A 181 -9.95 -5.02 -7.68
C PRO A 181 -9.12 -4.18 -6.72
N TRP A 182 -8.06 -4.72 -6.13
CA TRP A 182 -7.13 -3.96 -5.30
C TRP A 182 -6.37 -2.86 -6.05
N ALA A 183 -6.42 -2.85 -7.39
CA ALA A 183 -5.92 -1.72 -8.18
C ALA A 183 -6.62 -0.41 -7.80
N HIS A 184 -7.91 -0.45 -7.48
CA HIS A 184 -8.68 0.70 -7.02
C HIS A 184 -8.22 1.18 -5.63
N VAL A 185 -7.94 0.27 -4.71
CA VAL A 185 -7.41 0.62 -3.38
C VAL A 185 -6.06 1.33 -3.50
N VAL A 186 -5.15 0.78 -4.32
CA VAL A 186 -3.84 1.40 -4.54
C VAL A 186 -3.96 2.69 -5.35
N ALA A 187 -4.95 2.83 -6.25
CA ALA A 187 -5.23 4.09 -6.96
C ALA A 187 -5.58 5.22 -5.98
N ALA A 188 -6.50 4.97 -5.04
CA ALA A 188 -6.86 5.93 -4.01
C ALA A 188 -5.65 6.28 -3.11
N LEU A 189 -4.88 5.27 -2.69
CA LEU A 189 -3.65 5.47 -1.93
C LEU A 189 -2.66 6.41 -2.64
N ARG A 190 -2.44 6.21 -3.95
CA ARG A 190 -1.50 7.01 -4.76
C ARG A 190 -1.87 8.49 -4.81
N MET A 191 -3.17 8.82 -4.78
CA MET A 191 -3.65 10.21 -4.74
C MET A 191 -3.33 10.90 -3.40
N ALA A 192 -3.19 10.14 -2.32
CA ALA A 192 -2.88 10.63 -0.98
C ALA A 192 -1.38 10.68 -0.67
N LEU A 193 -0.54 10.01 -1.47
CA LEU A 193 0.91 10.02 -1.24
C LEU A 193 1.49 11.42 -1.49
N PRO A 194 2.42 11.88 -0.63
CA PRO A 194 3.12 13.15 -0.84
C PRO A 194 3.88 13.12 -2.16
N GLU A 195 3.97 14.28 -2.83
CA GLU A 195 4.86 14.43 -3.97
C GLU A 195 6.30 14.24 -3.53
N VAL A 196 7.10 13.55 -4.36
CA VAL A 196 8.54 13.44 -4.10
C VAL A 196 9.13 14.82 -4.30
N CYS A 197 9.39 15.53 -3.20
CA CYS A 197 10.17 16.77 -3.24
C CYS A 197 11.62 16.37 -3.54
N LEU A 198 12.01 16.40 -4.82
CA LEU A 198 13.41 16.28 -5.21
C LEU A 198 14.12 17.54 -4.72
N LEU A 199 14.67 17.47 -3.49
CA LEU A 199 15.65 18.45 -3.04
C LEU A 199 16.91 18.23 -3.90
N TYR A 200 17.07 19.11 -4.91
CA TYR A 200 18.32 19.23 -5.68
C TYR A 200 19.36 19.96 -4.83
#